data_d616815dd9434b3473731e38678fbd2a
#
_entry.id   d616815dd9434b3473731e38678fbd2a
#
_cell.length_a   1.000
_cell.length_b   1.000
_cell.length_c   1.000
_cell.angle_alpha   90.00
_cell.angle_beta   90.00
_cell.angle_gamma   90.00
#
_symmetry.space_group_name_H-M   'P 1'
#
loop_
_entity.id
_entity.type
_entity.pdbx_description
1 polymer ?
#
loop_
_entity_poly.entity_id
_entity_poly.type
_entity_poly.pdbx_seq_one_letter_code
_entity_poly.pdbx_strand_id
1 'polypeptide(L)'
;QGITRPCGTPLEFILAVPGRRYSEVADAVAPLHAALFAQAKDETQGETLWNDLRLIVAHNPNTAAAQTAARAETIATLKQQATQWVGKLDEQDTGKRYRGRKLSDGGVRAKFYRAVCEAHLTRIIQVDLKSEQFTYHIDYQALQQAQLMDGKLILITNTEDLSPTDLVRRYI
;
A
#
# COMPACT_ATOMS: atom_id res chain seq x y z
N GLN A 1 -6.84 25.81 12.99
CA GLN A 1 -8.11 26.26 13.59
C GLN A 1 -9.05 25.07 13.63
N GLY A 2 -9.38 24.60 14.85
CA GLY A 2 -10.30 23.46 15.03
C GLY A 2 -11.74 23.87 14.72
N ILE A 3 -12.54 22.90 14.22
CA ILE A 3 -13.98 23.07 14.06
C ILE A 3 -14.61 23.10 15.45
N THR A 4 -15.33 24.17 15.78
CA THR A 4 -16.05 24.31 17.05
C THR A 4 -17.56 24.24 16.87
N ARG A 5 -18.27 23.77 17.88
CA ARG A 5 -19.74 23.85 17.94
C ARG A 5 -20.20 25.32 18.13
N PRO A 6 -21.45 25.65 17.80
CA PRO A 6 -21.98 26.99 18.03
C PRO A 6 -21.85 27.49 19.48
N CYS A 7 -21.73 26.56 20.44
CA CYS A 7 -21.49 26.87 21.88
C CYS A 7 -20.01 27.12 22.24
N GLY A 8 -19.08 27.12 21.25
CA GLY A 8 -17.65 27.36 21.47
C GLY A 8 -16.86 26.15 21.94
N THR A 9 -17.49 24.98 22.17
CA THR A 9 -16.78 23.75 22.51
C THR A 9 -16.16 23.09 21.29
N PRO A 10 -14.93 22.50 21.38
CA PRO A 10 -14.33 21.75 20.28
C PRO A 10 -15.25 20.61 19.83
N LEU A 11 -15.36 20.42 18.53
CA LEU A 11 -16.05 19.27 17.97
C LEU A 11 -15.18 18.01 18.18
N GLU A 12 -15.69 17.02 18.89
CA GLU A 12 -15.05 15.72 18.97
C GLU A 12 -15.27 14.93 17.69
N PHE A 13 -14.21 14.24 17.22
CA PHE A 13 -14.25 13.45 16.02
C PHE A 13 -13.45 12.16 16.13
N ILE A 14 -13.83 11.17 15.34
CA ILE A 14 -13.05 9.95 15.04
C ILE A 14 -13.04 9.82 13.51
N LEU A 15 -11.85 9.85 12.92
CA LEU A 15 -11.66 9.79 11.47
C LEU A 15 -10.69 8.67 11.11
N ALA A 16 -11.04 7.86 10.09
CA ALA A 16 -10.07 6.92 9.53
C ALA A 16 -9.10 7.63 8.61
N VAL A 17 -7.83 7.27 8.71
CA VAL A 17 -6.81 7.67 7.76
C VAL A 17 -6.98 6.83 6.49
N PRO A 18 -7.29 7.44 5.34
CA PRO A 18 -7.46 6.67 4.11
C PRO A 18 -6.11 6.11 3.63
N GLY A 19 -6.14 4.94 2.97
CA GLY A 19 -4.92 4.24 2.53
C GLY A 19 -3.96 5.08 1.68
N ARG A 20 -4.49 6.02 0.87
CA ARG A 20 -3.69 6.96 0.09
C ARG A 20 -2.81 7.89 0.95
N ARG A 21 -3.13 8.07 2.23
CA ARG A 21 -2.41 8.92 3.18
C ARG A 21 -1.56 8.13 4.19
N TYR A 22 -1.48 6.81 4.07
CA TYR A 22 -0.70 5.98 5.00
C TYR A 22 0.78 6.35 5.05
N SER A 23 1.35 6.87 3.97
CA SER A 23 2.72 7.38 3.95
C SER A 23 2.97 8.53 4.93
N GLU A 24 1.93 9.34 5.24
CA GLU A 24 2.03 10.47 6.16
C GLU A 24 2.14 10.01 7.64
N VAL A 25 1.62 8.85 7.96
CA VAL A 25 1.58 8.29 9.33
C VAL A 25 2.55 7.13 9.53
N ALA A 26 3.26 6.71 8.50
CA ALA A 26 4.15 5.55 8.54
C ALA A 26 5.22 5.65 9.65
N ASP A 27 5.81 6.81 9.84
CA ASP A 27 6.83 7.05 10.86
C ASP A 27 6.28 6.95 12.29
N ALA A 28 5.00 7.25 12.48
CA ALA A 28 4.31 7.06 13.76
C ALA A 28 3.88 5.62 13.99
N VAL A 29 3.53 4.89 12.94
CA VAL A 29 3.06 3.49 13.00
C VAL A 29 4.23 2.51 13.16
N ALA A 30 5.38 2.77 12.56
CA ALA A 30 6.52 1.85 12.57
C ALA A 30 7.00 1.46 13.98
N PRO A 31 7.18 2.39 14.96
CA PRO A 31 7.53 2.03 16.32
C PRO A 31 6.46 1.21 17.04
N LEU A 32 5.17 1.51 16.81
CA LEU A 32 4.05 0.72 17.35
C LEU A 32 4.05 -0.69 16.77
N HIS A 33 4.31 -0.83 15.49
CA HIS A 33 4.39 -2.14 14.86
C HIS A 33 5.49 -2.99 15.47
N ALA A 34 6.69 -2.43 15.62
CA ALA A 34 7.83 -3.14 16.22
C ALA A 34 7.56 -3.54 17.69
N ALA A 35 6.90 -2.69 18.45
CA ALA A 35 6.64 -2.93 19.88
C ALA A 35 5.46 -3.87 20.15
N LEU A 36 4.37 -3.79 19.35
CA LEU A 36 3.09 -4.43 19.66
C LEU A 36 2.60 -5.42 18.62
N PHE A 37 2.82 -5.15 17.33
CA PHE A 37 2.12 -5.87 16.27
C PHE A 37 2.97 -6.91 15.54
N ALA A 38 4.29 -6.76 15.52
CA ALA A 38 5.19 -7.62 14.75
C ALA A 38 5.07 -9.11 15.12
N GLN A 39 4.75 -9.41 16.38
CA GLN A 39 4.60 -10.78 16.89
C GLN A 39 3.20 -11.06 17.43
N ALA A 40 2.24 -10.17 17.19
CA ALA A 40 0.87 -10.37 17.63
C ALA A 40 0.24 -11.57 16.90
N LYS A 41 -0.41 -12.43 17.68
CA LYS A 41 -1.16 -13.60 17.15
C LYS A 41 -2.64 -13.29 16.98
N ASP A 42 -3.12 -12.33 17.76
CA ASP A 42 -4.51 -11.92 17.78
C ASP A 42 -4.63 -10.43 17.43
N GLU A 43 -5.84 -9.98 17.20
CA GLU A 43 -6.13 -8.59 16.98
C GLU A 43 -5.67 -7.73 18.16
N THR A 44 -4.86 -6.74 17.88
CA THR A 44 -4.20 -5.89 18.89
C THR A 44 -4.36 -4.43 18.51
N GLN A 45 -4.47 -3.57 19.54
CA GLN A 45 -4.60 -2.13 19.36
C GLN A 45 -3.46 -1.41 20.05
N GLY A 46 -3.04 -0.32 19.47
CA GLY A 46 -2.02 0.57 20.03
C GLY A 46 -2.36 2.03 19.79
N GLU A 47 -1.68 2.89 20.49
CA GLU A 47 -1.89 4.32 20.45
C GLU A 47 -0.57 5.07 20.45
N THR A 48 -0.51 6.15 19.70
CA THR A 48 0.57 7.14 19.72
C THR A 48 0.04 8.52 19.42
N LEU A 49 0.89 9.53 19.46
CA LEU A 49 0.55 10.89 19.05
C LEU A 49 1.03 11.16 17.61
N TRP A 50 0.21 11.88 16.86
CA TRP A 50 0.53 12.37 15.54
C TRP A 50 -0.10 13.75 15.32
N ASN A 51 0.74 14.78 15.10
CA ASN A 51 0.29 16.17 14.96
C ASN A 51 -0.66 16.64 16.08
N ASP A 52 -0.29 16.36 17.34
CA ASP A 52 -1.08 16.68 18.54
C ASP A 52 -2.45 15.99 18.63
N LEU A 53 -2.70 15.02 17.76
CA LEU A 53 -3.88 14.17 17.80
C LEU A 53 -3.51 12.76 18.26
N ARG A 54 -4.47 12.07 18.85
CA ARG A 54 -4.33 10.64 19.17
C ARG A 54 -4.45 9.84 17.87
N LEU A 55 -3.43 9.03 17.60
CA LEU A 55 -3.40 8.06 16.51
C LEU A 55 -3.63 6.67 17.09
N ILE A 56 -4.76 6.07 16.77
CA ILE A 56 -5.14 4.73 17.19
C ILE A 56 -4.91 3.77 16.04
N VAL A 57 -4.21 2.68 16.31
CA VAL A 57 -3.94 1.63 15.30
C VAL A 57 -4.51 0.32 15.81
N ALA A 58 -5.46 -0.24 15.08
CA ALA A 58 -5.91 -1.61 15.24
C ALA A 58 -5.22 -2.49 14.21
N HIS A 59 -4.66 -3.61 14.61
CA HIS A 59 -3.95 -4.55 13.76
C HIS A 59 -4.55 -5.94 13.84
N ASN A 60 -4.91 -6.51 12.69
CA ASN A 60 -5.34 -7.89 12.56
C ASN A 60 -4.26 -8.67 11.80
N PRO A 61 -3.54 -9.59 12.46
CA PRO A 61 -2.43 -10.33 11.86
C PRO A 61 -2.87 -11.27 10.72
N ASN A 62 -4.07 -11.84 10.79
CA ASN A 62 -4.59 -12.72 9.73
C ASN A 62 -4.87 -11.92 8.45
N THR A 63 -5.50 -10.77 8.59
CA THR A 63 -5.73 -9.84 7.46
C THR A 63 -4.40 -9.35 6.89
N ALA A 64 -3.43 -9.01 7.74
CA ALA A 64 -2.10 -8.60 7.30
C ALA A 64 -1.40 -9.68 6.48
N ALA A 65 -1.40 -10.92 6.95
CA ALA A 65 -0.81 -12.05 6.24
C ALA A 65 -1.48 -12.29 4.88
N ALA A 66 -2.81 -12.22 4.82
CA ALA A 66 -3.57 -12.39 3.58
C ALA A 66 -3.27 -11.28 2.56
N GLN A 67 -3.21 -10.03 3.00
CA GLN A 67 -2.89 -8.88 2.13
C GLN A 67 -1.45 -8.95 1.60
N THR A 68 -0.49 -9.30 2.46
CA THR A 68 0.90 -9.49 2.06
C THR A 68 1.05 -10.61 1.04
N ALA A 69 0.40 -11.76 1.27
CA ALA A 69 0.44 -12.90 0.35
C ALA A 69 -0.20 -12.58 -1.01
N ALA A 70 -1.38 -11.97 -1.02
CA ALA A 70 -2.06 -11.58 -2.25
C ALA A 70 -1.25 -10.58 -3.08
N ARG A 71 -0.60 -9.62 -2.43
CA ARG A 71 0.31 -8.67 -3.09
C ARG A 71 1.52 -9.38 -3.69
N ALA A 72 2.15 -10.27 -2.93
CA ALA A 72 3.31 -11.04 -3.40
C ALA A 72 2.96 -11.90 -4.64
N GLU A 73 1.80 -12.56 -4.63
CA GLU A 73 1.30 -13.35 -5.76
C GLU A 73 1.06 -12.47 -7.00
N THR A 74 0.42 -11.31 -6.83
CA THR A 74 0.19 -10.36 -7.91
C THR A 74 1.50 -9.85 -8.50
N ILE A 75 2.48 -9.49 -7.67
CA ILE A 75 3.80 -9.06 -8.13
C ILE A 75 4.51 -10.19 -8.90
N ALA A 76 4.46 -11.42 -8.39
CA ALA A 76 5.05 -12.58 -9.06
C ALA A 76 4.43 -12.82 -10.45
N THR A 77 3.10 -12.74 -10.55
CA THR A 77 2.37 -12.86 -11.81
C THR A 77 2.78 -11.78 -12.83
N LEU A 78 2.86 -10.52 -12.40
CA LEU A 78 3.29 -9.42 -13.26
C LEU A 78 4.75 -9.58 -13.72
N LYS A 79 5.65 -9.98 -12.82
CA LYS A 79 7.05 -10.29 -13.17
C LYS A 79 7.15 -11.41 -14.20
N GLN A 80 6.37 -12.46 -14.05
CA GLN A 80 6.32 -13.56 -15.00
C GLN A 80 5.82 -13.10 -16.38
N GLN A 81 4.78 -12.30 -16.43
CA GLN A 81 4.28 -11.72 -17.68
C GLN A 81 5.34 -10.83 -18.34
N ALA A 82 6.01 -9.97 -17.59
CA ALA A 82 7.09 -9.13 -18.10
C ALA A 82 8.22 -9.98 -18.70
N THR A 83 8.64 -11.04 -18.01
CA THR A 83 9.68 -11.96 -18.50
C THR A 83 9.27 -12.62 -19.80
N GLN A 84 8.02 -13.04 -19.95
CA GLN A 84 7.50 -13.63 -21.18
C GLN A 84 7.51 -12.62 -22.34
N TRP A 85 7.12 -11.37 -22.09
CA TRP A 85 7.13 -10.33 -23.12
C TRP A 85 8.54 -9.94 -23.52
N VAL A 86 9.47 -9.81 -22.58
CA VAL A 86 10.89 -9.57 -22.88
C VAL A 86 11.46 -10.70 -23.74
N GLY A 87 11.20 -11.96 -23.37
CA GLY A 87 11.63 -13.11 -24.16
C GLY A 87 11.12 -13.09 -25.61
N LYS A 88 9.86 -12.67 -25.82
CA LYS A 88 9.29 -12.52 -27.18
C LYS A 88 9.92 -11.36 -27.96
N LEU A 89 10.25 -10.25 -27.31
CA LEU A 89 10.97 -9.13 -27.93
C LEU A 89 12.37 -9.58 -28.35
N ASP A 90 13.11 -10.27 -27.50
CA ASP A 90 14.45 -10.79 -27.79
C ASP A 90 14.42 -11.80 -28.96
N GLU A 91 13.42 -12.69 -29.00
CA GLU A 91 13.24 -13.63 -30.11
C GLU A 91 12.98 -12.93 -31.46
N GLN A 92 12.24 -11.83 -31.45
CA GLN A 92 12.00 -11.01 -32.64
C GLN A 92 13.29 -10.34 -33.14
N ASP A 93 14.10 -9.80 -32.20
CA ASP A 93 15.36 -9.12 -32.51
C ASP A 93 16.41 -10.09 -33.08
N THR A 94 16.36 -11.37 -32.70
CA THR A 94 17.23 -12.43 -33.26
C THR A 94 16.77 -12.98 -34.62
N GLY A 95 15.69 -12.44 -35.19
CA GLY A 95 15.22 -12.82 -36.53
C GLY A 95 14.43 -14.12 -36.61
N LYS A 96 14.01 -14.70 -35.48
CA LYS A 96 13.09 -15.85 -35.47
C LYS A 96 11.75 -15.46 -36.11
N ARG A 97 11.23 -16.34 -37.01
CA ARG A 97 9.91 -16.12 -37.64
C ARG A 97 8.83 -16.06 -36.57
N TYR A 98 8.18 -14.90 -36.41
CA TYR A 98 7.06 -14.70 -35.53
C TYR A 98 5.74 -14.82 -36.31
N ARG A 99 4.82 -15.67 -35.82
CA ARG A 99 3.44 -15.71 -36.34
C ARG A 99 2.59 -14.69 -35.57
N GLY A 100 2.13 -13.65 -36.28
CA GLY A 100 1.26 -12.63 -35.71
C GLY A 100 1.82 -11.22 -35.80
N ARG A 101 1.18 -10.26 -35.10
CA ARG A 101 1.62 -8.87 -35.08
C ARG A 101 2.90 -8.75 -34.26
N LYS A 102 3.91 -8.09 -34.80
CA LYS A 102 5.16 -7.81 -34.08
C LYS A 102 4.86 -7.05 -32.80
N LEU A 103 5.50 -7.46 -31.71
CA LEU A 103 5.54 -6.71 -30.46
C LEU A 103 6.54 -5.55 -30.61
N SER A 104 6.28 -4.47 -29.90
CA SER A 104 7.23 -3.36 -29.72
C SER A 104 7.45 -3.10 -28.25
N ASP A 105 8.61 -2.57 -27.91
CA ASP A 105 8.89 -2.14 -26.51
C ASP A 105 7.83 -1.17 -25.99
N GLY A 106 7.42 -0.21 -26.81
CA GLY A 106 6.34 0.71 -26.44
C GLY A 106 4.98 0.02 -26.21
N GLY A 107 4.65 -0.98 -27.02
CA GLY A 107 3.41 -1.76 -26.86
C GLY A 107 3.42 -2.64 -25.62
N VAL A 108 4.55 -3.31 -25.33
CA VAL A 108 4.75 -4.11 -24.12
C VAL A 108 4.71 -3.21 -22.88
N ARG A 109 5.40 -2.08 -22.92
CA ARG A 109 5.39 -1.08 -21.84
C ARG A 109 3.98 -0.61 -21.50
N ALA A 110 3.19 -0.26 -22.52
CA ALA A 110 1.81 0.20 -22.33
C ALA A 110 0.93 -0.87 -21.68
N LYS A 111 1.03 -2.12 -22.14
CA LYS A 111 0.28 -3.25 -21.56
C LYS A 111 0.69 -3.53 -20.12
N PHE A 112 1.99 -3.55 -19.85
CA PHE A 112 2.51 -3.81 -18.51
C PHE A 112 2.14 -2.68 -17.54
N TYR A 113 2.33 -1.43 -17.94
CA TYR A 113 1.95 -0.28 -17.13
C TYR A 113 0.45 -0.28 -16.78
N ARG A 114 -0.39 -0.60 -17.76
CA ARG A 114 -1.83 -0.75 -17.52
C ARG A 114 -2.13 -1.85 -16.49
N ALA A 115 -1.49 -3.02 -16.60
CA ALA A 115 -1.66 -4.10 -15.64
C ALA A 115 -1.20 -3.70 -14.24
N VAL A 116 -0.10 -2.95 -14.12
CA VAL A 116 0.38 -2.40 -12.84
C VAL A 116 -0.62 -1.40 -12.25
N CYS A 117 -1.21 -0.53 -13.08
CA CYS A 117 -2.24 0.42 -12.65
C CYS A 117 -3.50 -0.29 -12.17
N GLU A 118 -3.98 -1.29 -12.92
CA GLU A 118 -5.16 -2.10 -12.56
C GLU A 118 -4.95 -2.88 -11.24
N ALA A 119 -3.71 -3.31 -10.97
CA ALA A 119 -3.33 -3.96 -9.72
C ALA A 119 -3.07 -2.97 -8.56
N HIS A 120 -3.15 -1.66 -8.78
CA HIS A 120 -2.82 -0.62 -7.80
C HIS A 120 -1.40 -0.70 -7.23
N LEU A 121 -0.44 -1.15 -8.04
CA LEU A 121 0.96 -1.35 -7.64
C LEU A 121 1.94 -0.31 -8.21
N THR A 122 1.45 0.82 -8.70
CA THR A 122 2.27 1.87 -9.35
C THR A 122 3.35 2.47 -8.45
N ARG A 123 3.19 2.41 -7.12
CA ARG A 123 4.21 2.86 -6.17
C ARG A 123 5.33 1.83 -5.99
N ILE A 124 5.01 0.55 -6.16
CA ILE A 124 5.92 -0.57 -5.93
C ILE A 124 6.61 -0.99 -7.22
N ILE A 125 5.87 -1.09 -8.32
CA ILE A 125 6.41 -1.44 -9.64
C ILE A 125 6.56 -0.16 -10.46
N GLN A 126 7.79 0.28 -10.60
CA GLN A 126 8.16 1.49 -11.33
C GLN A 126 8.50 1.13 -12.78
N VAL A 127 7.65 1.52 -13.71
CA VAL A 127 7.87 1.32 -15.15
C VAL A 127 8.56 2.55 -15.72
N ASP A 128 9.67 2.37 -16.44
CA ASP A 128 10.34 3.47 -17.14
C ASP A 128 9.54 3.84 -18.41
N LEU A 129 8.83 4.96 -18.31
CA LEU A 129 7.99 5.47 -19.42
C LEU A 129 8.77 6.28 -20.46
N LYS A 130 10.04 6.60 -20.20
CA LYS A 130 10.88 7.46 -21.06
C LYS A 130 11.89 6.69 -21.89
N SER A 131 12.31 5.51 -21.43
CA SER A 131 13.26 4.67 -22.15
C SER A 131 12.68 4.15 -23.47
N GLU A 132 13.51 4.00 -24.48
CA GLU A 132 13.14 3.32 -25.72
C GLU A 132 12.88 1.84 -25.50
N GLN A 133 13.62 1.21 -24.60
CA GLN A 133 13.46 -0.18 -24.22
C GLN A 133 12.45 -0.34 -23.07
N PHE A 134 11.74 -1.46 -23.05
CA PHE A 134 10.87 -1.82 -21.95
C PHE A 134 11.68 -2.22 -20.73
N THR A 135 11.64 -1.41 -19.67
CA THR A 135 12.30 -1.66 -18.40
C THR A 135 11.39 -1.29 -17.23
N TYR A 136 11.55 -1.98 -16.12
CA TYR A 136 10.89 -1.68 -14.85
C TYR A 136 11.77 -2.13 -13.68
N HIS A 137 11.48 -1.62 -12.50
CA HIS A 137 12.10 -2.09 -11.27
C HIS A 137 11.08 -2.16 -10.12
N ILE A 138 11.43 -2.92 -9.09
CA ILE A 138 10.66 -3.01 -7.85
C ILE A 138 11.23 -2.03 -6.84
N ASP A 139 10.41 -1.12 -6.35
CA ASP A 139 10.73 -0.27 -5.21
C ASP A 139 10.48 -1.05 -3.91
N TYR A 140 11.55 -1.62 -3.37
CA TYR A 140 11.46 -2.42 -2.15
C TYR A 140 11.14 -1.59 -0.91
N GLN A 141 11.49 -0.31 -0.89
CA GLN A 141 11.12 0.59 0.21
C GLN A 141 9.61 0.82 0.22
N ALA A 142 9.02 1.09 -0.93
CA ALA A 142 7.57 1.21 -1.08
C ALA A 142 6.85 -0.10 -0.73
N LEU A 143 7.44 -1.26 -1.09
CA LEU A 143 6.90 -2.57 -0.74
C LEU A 143 6.90 -2.80 0.77
N GLN A 144 8.00 -2.51 1.45
CA GLN A 144 8.11 -2.61 2.92
C GLN A 144 7.10 -1.68 3.61
N GLN A 145 6.92 -0.46 3.11
CA GLN A 145 5.95 0.47 3.65
C GLN A 145 4.51 -0.04 3.48
N ALA A 146 4.20 -0.66 2.33
CA ALA A 146 2.89 -1.29 2.13
C ALA A 146 2.68 -2.46 3.09
N GLN A 147 3.69 -3.30 3.32
CA GLN A 147 3.62 -4.42 4.28
C GLN A 147 3.43 -3.92 5.72
N LEU A 148 4.09 -2.83 6.10
CA LEU A 148 3.91 -2.20 7.42
C LEU A 148 2.43 -1.85 7.67
N MET A 149 1.72 -1.44 6.63
CA MET A 149 0.32 -0.98 6.74
C MET A 149 -0.71 -2.11 6.59
N ASP A 150 -0.29 -3.31 6.21
CA ASP A 150 -1.19 -4.46 6.06
C ASP A 150 -1.89 -4.81 7.39
N GLY A 151 -3.17 -5.14 7.27
CA GLY A 151 -4.01 -5.53 8.40
C GLY A 151 -4.31 -4.41 9.39
N LYS A 152 -4.04 -3.14 9.06
CA LYS A 152 -4.21 -2.01 9.97
C LYS A 152 -5.42 -1.15 9.62
N LEU A 153 -6.16 -0.80 10.67
CA LEU A 153 -7.10 0.32 10.68
C LEU A 153 -6.46 1.44 11.50
N ILE A 154 -6.33 2.61 10.90
CA ILE A 154 -5.69 3.77 11.52
C ILE A 154 -6.74 4.85 11.71
N LEU A 155 -6.95 5.25 12.95
CA LEU A 155 -7.89 6.29 13.35
C LEU A 155 -7.14 7.48 13.95
N ILE A 156 -7.63 8.69 13.69
CA ILE A 156 -7.20 9.91 14.38
C ILE A 156 -8.38 10.50 15.12
N THR A 157 -8.11 11.01 16.32
CA THR A 157 -9.14 11.59 17.19
C THR A 157 -8.58 12.69 18.08
N ASN A 158 -9.44 13.62 18.46
CA ASN A 158 -9.17 14.62 19.49
C ASN A 158 -9.90 14.30 20.82
N THR A 159 -10.58 13.15 20.93
CA THR A 159 -11.22 12.74 22.19
C THR A 159 -10.17 12.27 23.19
N GLU A 160 -10.33 12.63 24.48
CA GLU A 160 -9.41 12.25 25.55
C GLU A 160 -9.95 11.08 26.39
N ASP A 161 -11.26 10.92 26.49
CA ASP A 161 -11.92 10.06 27.47
C ASP A 161 -12.17 8.62 26.99
N LEU A 162 -11.93 8.30 25.72
CA LEU A 162 -12.21 6.98 25.16
C LEU A 162 -10.94 6.11 25.07
N SER A 163 -11.08 4.84 25.47
CA SER A 163 -10.01 3.86 25.25
C SER A 163 -9.81 3.57 23.73
N PRO A 164 -8.63 3.10 23.31
CA PRO A 164 -8.42 2.67 21.92
C PRO A 164 -9.45 1.64 21.45
N THR A 165 -9.81 0.70 22.29
CA THR A 165 -10.82 -0.32 22.00
C THR A 165 -12.20 0.28 21.77
N ASP A 166 -12.61 1.24 22.61
CA ASP A 166 -13.91 1.90 22.44
C ASP A 166 -13.96 2.79 21.21
N LEU A 167 -12.84 3.44 20.87
CA LEU A 167 -12.71 4.22 19.64
C LEU A 167 -12.88 3.37 18.40
N VAL A 168 -12.23 2.21 18.35
CA VAL A 168 -12.35 1.26 17.24
C VAL A 168 -13.80 0.75 17.14
N ARG A 169 -14.40 0.34 18.28
CA ARG A 169 -15.80 -0.13 18.31
C ARG A 169 -16.82 0.91 17.86
N ARG A 170 -16.58 2.18 18.18
CA ARG A 170 -17.48 3.27 17.76
C ARG A 170 -17.33 3.62 16.29
N TYR A 171 -16.17 3.36 15.71
CA TYR A 171 -15.92 3.61 14.29
C TYR A 171 -16.52 2.52 13.39
N ILE A 172 -16.44 1.26 13.81
CA ILE A 172 -17.00 0.12 13.07
C ILE A 172 -18.53 0.06 13.23
#